data_feb23e20e67db658e4a61038f4a0dc66
#
_entry.id   feb23e20e67db658e4a61038f4a0dc66
#
_cell.length_a   1.000
_cell.length_b   1.000
_cell.length_c   1.000
_cell.angle_alpha   90.00
_cell.angle_beta   90.00
_cell.angle_gamma   90.00
#
_symmetry.space_group_name_H-M   'P 1'
#
loop_
_entity.id
_entity.type
_entity.pdbx_description
1 polymer ?
#
loop_
_entity_poly.entity_id
_entity_poly.type
_entity_poly.pdbx_seq_one_letter_code
_entity_poly.pdbx_strand_id
1 'polypeptide(L)'
;LILAIFWTLITIYLSLISAREASKFDIWDIVGIDKLGHFAFYTIFSFLWCMGLARRQTDKKNILFFSVSFGVFMEICQLYLFNGRSFELFDILANIMGSFVGVILFKIFIN
;
A
#
# COMPACT_ATOMS: atom_id res chain seq x y z
N LEU A 1 13.22 10.99 0.00
CA LEU A 1 12.51 10.78 -1.27
C LEU A 1 12.96 9.51 -1.99
N ILE A 2 14.26 9.22 -1.96
CA ILE A 2 14.80 8.00 -2.60
C ILE A 2 14.20 6.75 -1.97
N LEU A 3 14.11 6.72 -0.64
CA LEU A 3 13.52 5.57 0.07
C LEU A 3 12.05 5.40 -0.28
N ALA A 4 11.32 6.49 -0.41
CA ALA A 4 9.90 6.43 -0.78
C ALA A 4 9.72 5.87 -2.18
N ILE A 5 10.53 6.32 -3.13
CA ILE A 5 10.48 5.82 -4.51
C ILE A 5 10.85 4.34 -4.55
N PHE A 6 11.90 3.96 -3.83
CA PHE A 6 12.34 2.57 -3.77
C PHE A 6 11.25 1.67 -3.19
N TRP A 7 10.60 2.11 -2.10
CA TRP A 7 9.52 1.35 -1.48
C TRP A 7 8.31 1.22 -2.40
N THR A 8 8.01 2.28 -3.14
CA THR A 8 6.92 2.26 -4.12
C THR A 8 7.18 1.17 -5.18
N LEU A 9 8.42 1.11 -5.71
CA LEU A 9 8.78 0.09 -6.70
C LEU A 9 8.69 -1.31 -6.11
N ILE A 10 9.14 -1.50 -4.88
CA ILE A 10 9.03 -2.79 -4.18
C ILE A 10 7.57 -3.16 -4.00
N THR A 11 6.73 -2.20 -3.60
CA THR A 11 5.30 -2.44 -3.39
C THR A 11 4.64 -2.90 -4.68
N ILE A 12 4.93 -2.25 -5.80
CA ILE A 12 4.40 -2.64 -7.10
C ILE A 12 4.84 -4.06 -7.45
N TYR A 13 6.12 -4.34 -7.32
CA TYR A 13 6.68 -5.64 -7.67
C TYR A 13 6.06 -6.77 -6.84
N LEU A 14 6.03 -6.59 -5.51
CA LEU A 14 5.50 -7.61 -4.62
C LEU A 14 3.99 -7.77 -4.75
N SER A 15 3.26 -6.69 -5.01
CA SER A 15 1.81 -6.76 -5.22
C SER A 15 1.46 -7.59 -6.45
N LEU A 16 2.20 -7.40 -7.53
CA LEU A 16 1.94 -8.13 -8.77
C LEU A 16 2.37 -9.60 -8.65
N ILE A 17 3.51 -9.86 -7.99
CA ILE A 17 3.96 -11.24 -7.76
C ILE A 17 3.01 -11.96 -6.81
N SER A 18 2.58 -11.31 -5.73
CA SER A 18 1.67 -11.92 -4.76
C SER A 18 0.35 -12.32 -5.42
N ALA A 19 -0.18 -11.48 -6.31
CA ALA A 19 -1.39 -11.80 -7.05
C ALA A 19 -1.18 -13.03 -7.93
N ARG A 20 -0.02 -13.12 -8.59
CA ARG A 20 0.32 -14.26 -9.43
C ARG A 20 0.49 -15.54 -8.63
N GLU A 21 1.17 -15.45 -7.49
CA GLU A 21 1.37 -16.61 -6.61
C GLU A 21 0.07 -17.05 -5.96
N ALA A 22 -0.80 -16.10 -5.59
CA ALA A 22 -2.09 -16.41 -4.98
C ALA A 22 -2.98 -17.25 -5.92
N SER A 23 -2.82 -17.09 -7.23
CA SER A 23 -3.57 -17.89 -8.20
C SER A 23 -3.08 -19.34 -8.27
N LYS A 24 -1.86 -19.61 -7.74
CA LYS A 24 -1.26 -20.95 -7.76
C LYS A 24 -1.41 -21.70 -6.45
N PHE A 25 -1.49 -21.00 -5.34
CA PHE A 25 -1.48 -21.60 -4.01
C PHE A 25 -2.58 -20.99 -3.14
N ASP A 26 -3.27 -21.84 -2.40
CA ASP A 26 -4.33 -21.41 -1.47
C ASP A 26 -3.79 -20.82 -0.17
N ILE A 27 -2.46 -20.70 -0.04
CA ILE A 27 -1.82 -20.16 1.17
C ILE A 27 -2.32 -18.75 1.49
N TRP A 28 -2.61 -17.97 0.46
CA TRP A 28 -3.05 -16.58 0.62
C TRP A 28 -4.52 -16.46 1.04
N ASP A 29 -5.24 -17.58 1.07
CA ASP A 29 -6.62 -17.60 1.57
C ASP A 29 -6.68 -17.65 3.10
N ILE A 30 -5.53 -17.71 3.77
CA ILE A 30 -5.49 -17.58 5.23
C ILE A 30 -5.91 -16.14 5.56
N VAL A 31 -7.11 -16.04 6.10
CA VAL A 31 -7.74 -14.75 6.41
C VAL A 31 -6.83 -13.95 7.35
N GLY A 32 -6.49 -12.74 6.96
CA GLY A 32 -5.76 -11.80 7.79
C GLY A 32 -4.31 -11.60 7.41
N ILE A 33 -3.59 -12.61 6.90
CA ILE A 33 -2.17 -12.47 6.55
C ILE A 33 -2.02 -11.53 5.35
N ASP A 34 -2.84 -11.72 4.33
CA ASP A 34 -2.83 -10.87 3.14
C ASP A 34 -3.18 -9.42 3.51
N LYS A 35 -4.22 -9.22 4.31
CA LYS A 35 -4.66 -7.90 4.74
C LYS A 35 -3.65 -7.23 5.65
N LEU A 36 -3.01 -7.99 6.51
CA LEU A 36 -1.94 -7.47 7.37
C LEU A 36 -0.77 -6.99 6.52
N GLY A 37 -0.43 -7.72 5.47
CA GLY A 37 0.60 -7.31 4.53
C GLY A 37 0.25 -5.99 3.84
N HIS A 38 -0.97 -5.85 3.33
CA HIS A 38 -1.44 -4.60 2.73
C HIS A 38 -1.36 -3.45 3.72
N PHE A 39 -1.84 -3.66 4.94
CA PHE A 39 -1.78 -2.65 5.99
C PHE A 39 -0.36 -2.20 6.27
N ALA A 40 0.56 -3.15 6.46
CA ALA A 40 1.95 -2.84 6.79
C ALA A 40 2.65 -2.11 5.63
N PHE A 41 2.46 -2.57 4.39
CA PHE A 41 3.10 -1.94 3.24
C PHE A 41 2.65 -0.49 3.05
N TYR A 42 1.35 -0.22 3.23
CA TYR A 42 0.84 1.13 3.03
C TYR A 42 1.12 2.05 4.22
N THR A 43 1.29 1.48 5.42
CA THR A 43 1.79 2.25 6.56
C THR A 43 3.19 2.78 6.27
N ILE A 44 4.09 1.90 5.82
CA ILE A 44 5.46 2.28 5.48
C ILE A 44 5.45 3.22 4.27
N PHE A 45 4.63 2.95 3.27
CA PHE A 45 4.51 3.75 2.06
C PHE A 45 4.18 5.21 2.40
N SER A 46 3.10 5.43 3.13
CA SER A 46 2.68 6.80 3.46
C SER A 46 3.68 7.50 4.39
N PHE A 47 4.25 6.77 5.35
CA PHE A 47 5.27 7.32 6.24
C PHE A 47 6.49 7.79 5.46
N LEU A 48 7.00 6.97 4.54
CA LEU A 48 8.17 7.32 3.74
C LEU A 48 7.91 8.50 2.80
N TRP A 49 6.71 8.57 2.23
CA TRP A 49 6.36 9.71 1.38
C TRP A 49 6.22 11.00 2.19
N CYS A 50 5.70 10.92 3.42
CA CYS A 50 5.70 12.07 4.31
C CYS A 50 7.12 12.56 4.60
N MET A 51 8.02 11.62 4.90
CA MET A 51 9.43 11.96 5.12
C MET A 51 10.07 12.56 3.87
N GLY A 52 9.84 11.94 2.72
CA GLY A 52 10.47 12.34 1.48
C GLY A 52 10.04 13.72 0.99
N LEU A 53 8.83 14.12 1.29
CA LEU A 53 8.26 15.39 0.84
C LEU A 53 8.19 16.44 1.95
N ALA A 54 8.73 16.14 3.13
CA ALA A 54 8.67 17.06 4.27
C ALA A 54 9.28 18.42 3.96
N ARG A 55 10.41 18.44 3.25
CA ARG A 55 11.09 19.67 2.89
C ARG A 55 10.34 20.51 1.85
N ARG A 56 9.46 19.88 1.09
CA ARG A 56 8.67 20.55 0.06
C ARG A 56 7.36 21.10 0.61
N GLN A 57 7.14 20.95 1.91
CA GLN A 57 5.93 21.41 2.59
C GLN A 57 4.65 20.89 1.92
N THR A 58 4.72 19.68 1.38
CA THR A 58 3.56 19.04 0.78
C THR A 58 2.53 18.74 1.87
N ASP A 59 1.27 19.08 1.59
CA ASP A 59 0.18 18.83 2.51
C ASP A 59 0.02 17.32 2.71
N LYS A 60 -0.06 16.89 3.97
CA LYS A 60 -0.24 15.48 4.32
C LYS A 60 -1.54 14.91 3.78
N LYS A 61 -2.55 15.73 3.58
CA LYS A 61 -3.79 15.30 2.94
C LYS A 61 -3.55 14.86 1.50
N ASN A 62 -2.67 15.54 0.78
CA ASN A 62 -2.32 15.17 -0.59
C ASN A 62 -1.57 13.84 -0.62
N ILE A 63 -0.69 13.62 0.36
CA ILE A 63 0.04 12.35 0.47
C ILE A 63 -0.94 11.22 0.78
N LEU A 64 -1.86 11.44 1.70
CA LEU A 64 -2.89 10.47 2.04
C LEU A 64 -3.74 10.12 0.82
N PHE A 65 -4.20 11.14 0.10
CA PHE A 65 -4.99 10.93 -1.12
C PHE A 65 -4.22 10.13 -2.15
N PHE A 66 -2.95 10.47 -2.36
CA PHE A 66 -2.08 9.74 -3.29
C PHE A 66 -1.93 8.27 -2.87
N SER A 67 -1.69 8.01 -1.59
CA SER A 67 -1.52 6.65 -1.08
C SER A 67 -2.78 5.82 -1.24
N VAL A 68 -3.94 6.38 -0.92
CA VAL A 68 -5.22 5.69 -1.08
C VAL A 68 -5.48 5.40 -2.57
N SER A 69 -5.26 6.38 -3.43
CA SER A 69 -5.45 6.23 -4.87
C SER A 69 -4.52 5.16 -5.45
N PHE A 70 -3.27 5.14 -4.99
CA PHE A 70 -2.30 4.13 -5.40
C PHE A 70 -2.76 2.74 -4.99
N GLY A 71 -3.30 2.59 -3.77
CA GLY A 71 -3.81 1.30 -3.30
C GLY A 71 -4.96 0.79 -4.14
N VAL A 72 -5.91 1.66 -4.48
CA VAL A 72 -7.03 1.30 -5.34
C VAL A 72 -6.53 0.92 -6.74
N PHE A 73 -5.60 1.69 -7.28
CA PHE A 73 -5.01 1.42 -8.59
C PHE A 73 -4.33 0.05 -8.61
N MET A 74 -3.57 -0.29 -7.58
CA MET A 74 -2.89 -1.59 -7.50
C MET A 74 -3.89 -2.74 -7.42
N GLU A 75 -5.01 -2.54 -6.71
CA GLU A 75 -6.05 -3.56 -6.63
C GLU A 75 -6.69 -3.79 -7.99
N ILE A 76 -6.92 -2.71 -8.75
CA ILE A 76 -7.45 -2.82 -10.11
C ILE A 76 -6.45 -3.54 -11.02
N CYS A 77 -5.16 -3.24 -10.90
CA CYS A 77 -4.13 -3.93 -11.67
C CYS A 77 -4.10 -5.42 -11.37
N GLN A 78 -4.23 -5.80 -10.11
CA GLN A 78 -4.27 -7.21 -9.72
C GLN A 78 -5.48 -7.92 -10.32
N LEU A 79 -6.62 -7.24 -10.36
CA LEU A 79 -7.84 -7.81 -10.94
C LEU A 79 -7.71 -8.07 -12.43
N TYR A 80 -7.15 -7.12 -13.18
CA TYR A 80 -7.09 -7.21 -14.64
C TYR A 80 -5.88 -7.97 -15.17
N LEU A 81 -4.75 -7.94 -14.46
CA LEU A 81 -3.51 -8.54 -14.94
C LEU A 81 -3.39 -10.02 -14.57
N PHE A 82 -4.07 -10.46 -13.53
CA PHE A 82 -3.92 -11.83 -13.04
C PHE A 82 -5.30 -12.46 -12.84
N ASN A 83 -5.64 -13.37 -13.75
CA ASN A 83 -6.89 -14.13 -13.67
C ASN A 83 -6.89 -15.00 -12.41
N GLY A 84 -8.04 -15.12 -11.78
CA GLY A 84 -8.20 -15.95 -10.59
C GLY A 84 -8.13 -15.18 -9.28
N ARG A 85 -7.69 -13.91 -9.33
CA ARG A 85 -7.72 -13.07 -8.13
C ARG A 85 -8.92 -12.15 -8.20
N SER A 86 -9.78 -12.23 -7.19
CA SER A 86 -10.96 -11.39 -7.11
C SER A 86 -10.60 -10.02 -6.53
N PHE A 87 -11.39 -9.01 -6.91
CA PHE A 87 -11.31 -7.69 -6.30
C PHE A 87 -11.82 -7.79 -4.87
N GLU A 88 -10.97 -7.45 -3.90
CA GLU A 88 -11.32 -7.56 -2.49
C GLU A 88 -11.42 -6.19 -1.83
N LEU A 89 -12.61 -5.84 -1.39
CA LEU A 89 -12.86 -4.58 -0.71
C LEU A 89 -12.04 -4.47 0.58
N PHE A 90 -11.88 -5.59 1.29
CA PHE A 90 -11.11 -5.58 2.55
C PHE A 90 -9.63 -5.26 2.33
N ASP A 91 -9.06 -5.62 1.17
CA ASP A 91 -7.70 -5.22 0.83
C ASP A 91 -7.58 -3.70 0.68
N ILE A 92 -8.57 -3.09 0.04
CA ILE A 92 -8.62 -1.63 -0.11
C ILE A 92 -8.75 -0.97 1.26
N LEU A 93 -9.61 -1.49 2.13
CA LEU A 93 -9.76 -0.97 3.48
C LEU A 93 -8.47 -1.05 4.27
N ALA A 94 -7.73 -2.18 4.14
CA ALA A 94 -6.44 -2.33 4.79
C ALA A 94 -5.43 -1.30 4.27
N ASN A 95 -5.42 -1.05 2.96
CA ASN A 95 -4.55 -0.04 2.35
C ASN A 95 -4.87 1.36 2.88
N ILE A 96 -6.16 1.69 2.97
CA ILE A 96 -6.60 2.99 3.48
C ILE A 96 -6.20 3.17 4.94
N MET A 97 -6.46 2.17 5.77
CA MET A 97 -6.10 2.22 7.19
C MET A 97 -4.60 2.33 7.37
N GLY A 98 -3.82 1.57 6.60
CA GLY A 98 -2.37 1.65 6.64
C GLY A 98 -1.87 3.03 6.26
N SER A 99 -2.45 3.63 5.22
CA SER A 99 -2.08 4.98 4.81
C SER A 99 -2.33 6.02 5.91
N PHE A 100 -3.48 5.94 6.59
CA PHE A 100 -3.77 6.81 7.72
C PHE A 100 -2.76 6.63 8.86
N VAL A 101 -2.49 5.38 9.23
CA VAL A 101 -1.56 5.08 10.31
C VAL A 101 -0.17 5.61 9.99
N GLY A 102 0.29 5.46 8.75
CA GLY A 102 1.60 5.98 8.35
C GLY A 102 1.71 7.49 8.49
N VAL A 103 0.68 8.22 8.07
CA VAL A 103 0.64 9.68 8.21
C VAL A 103 0.61 10.08 9.69
N ILE A 104 -0.19 9.37 10.49
CA ILE A 104 -0.29 9.66 11.93
C ILE A 104 1.05 9.40 12.62
N LEU A 105 1.71 8.29 12.30
CA LEU A 105 3.02 7.97 12.87
C LEU A 105 4.04 9.05 12.51
N PHE A 106 4.01 9.54 11.27
CA PHE A 106 4.90 10.63 10.88
C PHE A 106 4.65 11.88 11.71
N LYS A 107 3.38 12.24 11.92
CA LYS A 107 3.02 13.41 12.72
C LYS A 107 3.47 13.26 14.17
N ILE A 108 3.39 12.05 14.72
CA ILE A 108 3.75 11.83 16.12
C ILE A 108 5.26 11.84 16.31
N PHE A 109 6.02 11.15 15.45
CA PHE A 109 7.43 10.89 15.70
C PHE A 109 8.39 11.86 15.00
N ILE A 110 7.99 12.46 13.89
CA ILE A 110 8.88 13.28 13.08
C ILE A 110 8.46 14.75 13.07
N ASN A 111 7.17 14.98 12.89
CA ASN A 111 6.67 16.34 12.67
C ASN A 111 6.44 17.13 13.96
#